data_4190f239cbd31774ef28a942957116f5
#
_entry.id   4190f239cbd31774ef28a942957116f5
#
_cell.length_a   1.000
_cell.length_b   1.000
_cell.length_c   1.000
_cell.angle_alpha   90.00
_cell.angle_beta   90.00
_cell.angle_gamma   90.00
#
_symmetry.space_group_name_H-M   'P 1'
#
loop_
_entity.id
_entity.type
_entity.pdbx_description
1 polymer ?
#
loop_
_entity_poly.entity_id
_entity_poly.type
_entity_poly.pdbx_seq_one_letter_code
_entity_poly.pdbx_strand_id
1 'polypeptide(L)'
;MNLWIDGRQVEAVPGERLLDAVRRLGLDHPELSRRPLAARIAGETFTLNYVPQREEQEDPAAMRRAMEASGGRITLLRYADSRGRQVYTRTVQFVLFLAIRQLYPGAVAKMNFTVGQTLNVTVEKEPAFTPGDVPALKERVAQLVEMDIPLLRKRITTQEAMAAFAAGGQVDQARLLSWRKTPYFDVYTYGDYMDYFYGEMAPSTGYLSVWDLVSDGGTGVQFCFPDSGNPDRVCQYRELPNFSAVFAESERWCHLMGCSTVADLNDLVQQGRLSELIRVNEALHERSFSQIADQILQREAKAVLLAGPSSSGKTTSANRLAVQLRVRGKQPVLISLDDYYRDRDTIAPGPDGKLDLEHINTIDTDLFRQHLSALLQGQRVQLPRFDFLTGRRTDTGKTLELDGDAIIIVEGLHGLNPVLLPKDVEKHLIFRMYVSALLPLNLDNHNRIPT
;
A
#
# COMPACT_ATOMS: atom_id res chain seq x y z
N MET A 1 20.19 4.64 35.46
CA MET A 1 18.78 4.79 35.04
C MET A 1 18.19 3.39 34.91
N ASN A 2 17.07 3.11 35.56
CA ASN A 2 16.40 1.83 35.41
C ASN A 2 15.55 1.87 34.13
N LEU A 3 15.73 0.89 33.25
CA LEU A 3 14.94 0.69 32.04
C LEU A 3 13.95 -0.47 32.26
N TRP A 4 12.83 -0.41 31.58
CA TRP A 4 11.82 -1.47 31.55
C TRP A 4 11.66 -1.95 30.11
N ILE A 5 12.23 -3.09 29.75
CA ILE A 5 12.18 -3.67 28.41
C ILE A 5 11.18 -4.83 28.40
N ASP A 6 10.04 -4.68 27.70
CA ASP A 6 8.92 -5.65 27.71
C ASP A 6 8.52 -6.07 29.14
N GLY A 7 8.48 -5.11 30.07
CA GLY A 7 8.10 -5.34 31.47
C GLY A 7 9.23 -5.91 32.37
N ARG A 8 10.43 -6.16 31.83
CA ARG A 8 11.58 -6.60 32.62
C ARG A 8 12.44 -5.40 32.98
N GLN A 9 12.70 -5.23 34.28
CA GLN A 9 13.59 -4.19 34.76
C GLN A 9 15.05 -4.53 34.46
N VAL A 10 15.79 -3.57 33.93
CA VAL A 10 17.21 -3.71 33.63
C VAL A 10 17.94 -2.42 33.98
N GLU A 11 19.13 -2.56 34.52
CA GLU A 11 20.01 -1.42 34.75
C GLU A 11 20.67 -1.01 33.42
N ALA A 12 20.57 0.26 33.08
CA ALA A 12 21.21 0.80 31.88
C ALA A 12 22.74 0.86 32.11
N VAL A 13 23.48 0.22 31.24
CA VAL A 13 24.96 0.30 31.24
C VAL A 13 25.37 1.51 30.37
N PRO A 14 26.19 2.43 30.86
CA PRO A 14 26.67 3.57 30.08
C PRO A 14 27.34 3.12 28.77
N GLY A 15 26.91 3.68 27.65
CA GLY A 15 27.43 3.36 26.32
C GLY A 15 26.93 2.05 25.71
N GLU A 16 26.06 1.29 26.41
CA GLU A 16 25.44 0.07 25.90
C GLU A 16 24.34 0.42 24.88
N ARG A 17 24.32 -0.26 23.73
CA ARG A 17 23.20 -0.15 22.77
C ARG A 17 21.97 -0.87 23.32
N LEU A 18 20.80 -0.43 22.90
CA LEU A 18 19.55 -1.10 23.24
C LEU A 18 19.55 -2.58 22.81
N LEU A 19 20.17 -2.88 21.66
CA LEU A 19 20.36 -4.25 21.17
C LEU A 19 21.17 -5.12 22.15
N ASP A 20 22.23 -4.56 22.72
CA ASP A 20 23.09 -5.31 23.65
C ASP A 20 22.34 -5.61 24.97
N ALA A 21 21.53 -4.67 25.46
CA ALA A 21 20.62 -4.89 26.57
C ALA A 21 19.56 -5.97 26.26
N VAL A 22 18.98 -5.94 25.04
CA VAL A 22 18.02 -6.95 24.56
C VAL A 22 18.66 -8.35 24.52
N ARG A 23 19.92 -8.46 24.04
CA ARG A 23 20.68 -9.71 24.00
C ARG A 23 21.00 -10.22 25.40
N ARG A 24 21.44 -9.33 26.29
CA ARG A 24 21.72 -9.66 27.70
C ARG A 24 20.50 -10.19 28.44
N LEU A 25 19.30 -9.74 28.06
CA LEU A 25 18.03 -10.24 28.60
C LEU A 25 17.54 -11.54 27.93
N GLY A 26 18.25 -12.06 26.92
CA GLY A 26 17.85 -13.25 26.16
C GLY A 26 16.57 -13.02 25.33
N LEU A 27 16.34 -11.79 24.86
CA LEU A 27 15.16 -11.41 24.07
C LEU A 27 15.45 -11.34 22.55
N ASP A 28 16.72 -11.41 22.14
CA ASP A 28 17.11 -11.51 20.72
C ASP A 28 17.05 -12.97 20.25
N HIS A 29 15.91 -13.35 19.67
CA HIS A 29 15.65 -14.70 19.19
C HIS A 29 16.04 -14.86 17.72
N PRO A 30 16.49 -16.07 17.28
CA PRO A 30 16.77 -16.34 15.86
C PRO A 30 15.50 -16.40 15.00
N GLU A 31 14.36 -16.81 15.58
CA GLU A 31 13.05 -16.89 14.90
C GLU A 31 12.45 -15.50 14.72
N LEU A 32 12.08 -15.15 13.50
CA LEU A 32 11.58 -13.82 13.17
C LEU A 32 10.29 -13.46 13.93
N SER A 33 9.43 -14.44 14.16
CA SER A 33 8.20 -14.26 14.94
C SER A 33 8.43 -13.71 16.35
N ARG A 34 9.62 -13.97 16.91
CA ARG A 34 10.03 -13.59 18.27
C ARG A 34 11.14 -12.53 18.29
N ARG A 35 11.83 -12.33 17.18
CA ARG A 35 12.98 -11.44 17.06
C ARG A 35 12.55 -9.97 17.09
N PRO A 36 13.09 -9.14 18.00
CA PRO A 36 12.80 -7.72 18.02
C PRO A 36 13.53 -7.00 16.87
N LEU A 37 12.80 -6.17 16.13
CA LEU A 37 13.30 -5.41 14.98
C LEU A 37 13.62 -3.95 15.34
N ALA A 38 12.88 -3.40 16.29
CA ALA A 38 13.01 -2.03 16.78
C ALA A 38 12.40 -1.91 18.18
N ALA A 39 12.45 -0.70 18.74
CA ALA A 39 11.84 -0.37 20.02
C ALA A 39 10.78 0.74 19.84
N ARG A 40 9.71 0.70 20.64
CA ARG A 40 8.75 1.77 20.79
C ARG A 40 8.91 2.42 22.18
N ILE A 41 9.11 3.73 22.21
CA ILE A 41 9.32 4.51 23.41
C ILE A 41 8.41 5.74 23.31
N ALA A 42 7.52 5.97 24.27
CA ALA A 42 6.55 7.07 24.27
C ALA A 42 5.75 7.21 22.94
N GLY A 43 5.46 6.07 22.27
CA GLY A 43 4.73 6.07 21.00
C GLY A 43 5.58 6.19 19.73
N GLU A 44 6.84 6.59 19.83
CA GLU A 44 7.79 6.71 18.71
C GLU A 44 8.59 5.42 18.51
N THR A 45 9.10 5.21 17.29
CA THR A 45 9.90 4.03 16.91
C THR A 45 11.38 4.40 16.86
N PHE A 46 12.22 3.58 17.48
CA PHE A 46 13.67 3.76 17.55
C PHE A 46 14.40 2.49 17.12
N THR A 47 15.56 2.66 16.49
CA THR A 47 16.46 1.52 16.19
C THR A 47 16.99 0.88 17.46
N LEU A 48 17.23 -0.43 17.43
CA LEU A 48 17.92 -1.12 18.53
C LEU A 48 19.43 -0.80 18.59
N ASN A 49 19.99 -0.21 17.55
CA ASN A 49 21.39 0.27 17.55
C ASN A 49 21.59 1.54 18.37
N TYR A 50 20.53 2.10 18.90
CA TYR A 50 20.56 3.32 19.69
C TYR A 50 21.31 3.10 21.03
N VAL A 51 22.13 4.12 21.40
CA VAL A 51 22.83 4.18 22.69
C VAL A 51 22.17 5.26 23.55
N PRO A 52 21.48 4.92 24.66
CA PRO A 52 20.67 5.86 25.43
C PRO A 52 21.40 7.07 26.02
N GLN A 53 22.73 7.08 26.05
CA GLN A 53 23.54 8.09 26.74
C GLN A 53 24.58 8.78 25.84
N ARG A 54 24.56 8.59 24.51
CA ARG A 54 25.54 9.19 23.59
C ARG A 54 24.99 10.48 22.98
N GLU A 55 25.70 11.59 23.18
CA GLU A 55 25.27 12.94 22.72
C GLU A 55 25.40 13.15 21.20
N GLU A 56 26.15 12.31 20.49
CA GLU A 56 26.52 12.49 19.08
C GLU A 56 25.63 11.78 18.07
N GLN A 57 24.63 11.01 18.51
CA GLN A 57 23.68 10.34 17.62
C GLN A 57 22.37 11.13 17.53
N GLU A 58 21.92 11.42 16.31
CA GLU A 58 20.59 11.82 15.87
C GLU A 58 19.63 12.37 16.92
N ASP A 59 19.33 13.62 16.89
CA ASP A 59 18.45 14.32 17.83
C ASP A 59 18.41 13.66 19.24
N PRO A 60 19.51 13.76 20.02
CA PRO A 60 19.57 13.19 21.37
C PRO A 60 18.45 13.72 22.26
N ALA A 61 17.92 14.89 21.92
CA ALA A 61 16.82 15.52 22.63
C ALA A 61 15.48 14.80 22.40
N ALA A 62 15.19 14.28 21.21
CA ALA A 62 13.91 13.59 20.94
C ALA A 62 13.81 12.31 21.76
N MET A 63 14.89 11.52 21.77
CA MET A 63 14.86 10.27 22.51
C MET A 63 14.97 10.48 24.02
N ARG A 64 15.75 11.44 24.48
CA ARG A 64 15.76 11.81 25.91
C ARG A 64 14.35 12.19 26.38
N ARG A 65 13.65 13.02 25.61
CA ARG A 65 12.24 13.36 25.87
C ARG A 65 11.33 12.13 25.86
N ALA A 66 11.50 11.23 24.89
CA ALA A 66 10.72 10.00 24.82
C ALA A 66 10.99 9.08 26.02
N MET A 67 12.25 8.93 26.42
CA MET A 67 12.64 8.15 27.61
C MET A 67 12.10 8.74 28.91
N GLU A 68 12.16 10.04 29.07
CA GLU A 68 11.58 10.75 30.22
C GLU A 68 10.06 10.60 30.24
N ALA A 69 9.39 10.82 29.10
CA ALA A 69 7.94 10.70 28.97
C ALA A 69 7.43 9.27 29.20
N SER A 70 8.21 8.26 28.84
CA SER A 70 7.87 6.84 29.06
C SER A 70 8.19 6.34 30.47
N GLY A 71 8.94 7.12 31.26
CA GLY A 71 9.51 6.67 32.53
C GLY A 71 10.47 5.48 32.35
N GLY A 72 11.22 5.46 31.25
CA GLY A 72 12.16 4.40 30.90
C GLY A 72 11.51 3.10 30.37
N ARG A 73 10.23 3.14 30.00
CA ARG A 73 9.50 1.98 29.46
C ARG A 73 9.73 1.82 27.96
N ILE A 74 10.17 0.66 27.55
CA ILE A 74 10.51 0.28 26.18
C ILE A 74 9.70 -0.96 25.80
N THR A 75 8.97 -0.89 24.72
CA THR A 75 8.26 -2.04 24.12
C THR A 75 9.03 -2.46 22.87
N LEU A 76 9.38 -3.73 22.77
CA LEU A 76 10.06 -4.28 21.60
C LEU A 76 9.04 -4.52 20.47
N LEU A 77 9.36 -4.04 19.27
CA LEU A 77 8.56 -4.22 18.07
C LEU A 77 9.04 -5.44 17.30
N ARG A 78 8.14 -6.35 17.00
CA ARG A 78 8.38 -7.59 16.25
C ARG A 78 7.67 -7.55 14.90
N TYR A 79 7.90 -8.54 14.05
CA TYR A 79 7.25 -8.60 12.73
C TYR A 79 5.70 -8.63 12.81
N ALA A 80 5.12 -9.20 13.85
CA ALA A 80 3.68 -9.18 14.09
C ALA A 80 3.09 -7.76 14.25
N ASP A 81 3.89 -6.82 14.75
CA ASP A 81 3.51 -5.42 14.88
C ASP A 81 3.54 -4.72 13.52
N SER A 82 2.55 -3.86 13.24
CA SER A 82 2.53 -3.09 11.97
C SER A 82 3.79 -2.24 11.77
N ARG A 83 4.29 -1.59 12.83
CA ARG A 83 5.54 -0.82 12.80
C ARG A 83 6.78 -1.72 12.64
N GLY A 84 6.77 -2.91 13.25
CA GLY A 84 7.84 -3.90 13.06
C GLY A 84 7.92 -4.37 11.61
N ARG A 85 6.77 -4.63 10.95
CA ARG A 85 6.71 -4.91 9.52
C ARG A 85 7.28 -3.78 8.66
N GLN A 86 6.96 -2.52 8.99
CA GLN A 86 7.53 -1.38 8.28
C GLN A 86 9.04 -1.27 8.41
N VAL A 87 9.59 -1.57 9.60
CA VAL A 87 11.04 -1.66 9.84
C VAL A 87 11.67 -2.74 8.96
N TYR A 88 11.06 -3.92 8.93
CA TYR A 88 11.50 -5.03 8.09
C TYR A 88 11.47 -4.66 6.60
N THR A 89 10.38 -4.07 6.13
CA THR A 89 10.21 -3.64 4.74
C THR A 89 11.30 -2.65 4.31
N ARG A 90 11.62 -1.64 5.12
CA ARG A 90 12.68 -0.67 4.79
C ARG A 90 14.06 -1.34 4.75
N THR A 91 14.31 -2.29 5.64
CA THR A 91 15.54 -3.08 5.63
C THR A 91 15.66 -3.89 4.33
N VAL A 92 14.57 -4.54 3.90
CA VAL A 92 14.49 -5.23 2.61
C VAL A 92 14.79 -4.29 1.45
N GLN A 93 14.15 -3.11 1.43
CA GLN A 93 14.34 -2.13 0.36
C GLN A 93 15.82 -1.72 0.25
N PHE A 94 16.45 -1.37 1.38
CA PHE A 94 17.88 -1.01 1.39
C PHE A 94 18.75 -2.13 0.83
N VAL A 95 18.57 -3.36 1.29
CA VAL A 95 19.39 -4.51 0.88
C VAL A 95 19.15 -4.85 -0.59
N LEU A 96 17.91 -4.81 -1.07
CA LEU A 96 17.56 -5.10 -2.45
C LEU A 96 18.15 -4.06 -3.41
N PHE A 97 18.00 -2.77 -3.11
CA PHE A 97 18.57 -1.70 -3.93
C PHE A 97 20.10 -1.70 -3.91
N LEU A 98 20.71 -1.97 -2.77
CA LEU A 98 22.16 -2.18 -2.67
C LEU A 98 22.62 -3.35 -3.55
N ALA A 99 21.92 -4.49 -3.52
CA ALA A 99 22.24 -5.65 -4.34
C ALA A 99 22.13 -5.34 -5.84
N ILE A 100 21.05 -4.66 -6.26
CA ILE A 100 20.85 -4.22 -7.65
C ILE A 100 21.99 -3.30 -8.08
N ARG A 101 22.33 -2.30 -7.27
CA ARG A 101 23.42 -1.36 -7.54
C ARG A 101 24.77 -2.05 -7.74
N GLN A 102 25.06 -3.06 -6.93
CA GLN A 102 26.34 -3.79 -6.98
C GLN A 102 26.43 -4.73 -8.19
N LEU A 103 25.33 -5.39 -8.54
CA LEU A 103 25.31 -6.30 -9.69
C LEU A 103 25.20 -5.56 -11.03
N TYR A 104 24.47 -4.46 -11.04
CA TYR A 104 24.15 -3.72 -12.25
C TYR A 104 24.48 -2.23 -12.10
N PRO A 105 25.77 -1.83 -12.11
CA PRO A 105 26.14 -0.44 -12.02
C PRO A 105 25.46 0.40 -13.11
N GLY A 106 24.79 1.48 -12.69
CA GLY A 106 24.04 2.35 -13.58
C GLY A 106 22.59 1.92 -13.83
N ALA A 107 22.14 0.76 -13.33
CA ALA A 107 20.73 0.41 -13.36
C ALA A 107 19.89 1.34 -12.48
N VAL A 108 18.66 1.63 -12.93
CA VAL A 108 17.65 2.34 -12.15
C VAL A 108 16.67 1.33 -11.59
N ALA A 109 16.63 1.23 -10.29
CA ALA A 109 15.64 0.41 -9.58
C ALA A 109 14.48 1.29 -9.11
N LYS A 110 13.25 0.85 -9.33
CA LYS A 110 12.05 1.60 -8.99
C LYS A 110 11.08 0.74 -8.22
N MET A 111 10.68 1.19 -7.05
CA MET A 111 9.62 0.58 -6.28
C MET A 111 8.25 0.94 -6.86
N ASN A 112 7.48 -0.05 -7.30
CA ASN A 112 6.20 0.18 -7.95
C ASN A 112 5.03 0.09 -6.97
N PHE A 113 4.77 -1.11 -6.45
CA PHE A 113 3.60 -1.35 -5.59
C PHE A 113 3.83 -2.52 -4.64
N THR A 114 3.01 -2.56 -3.61
CA THR A 114 2.92 -3.70 -2.70
C THR A 114 1.56 -4.36 -2.91
N VAL A 115 1.54 -5.67 -3.16
CA VAL A 115 0.31 -6.46 -3.31
C VAL A 115 0.33 -7.60 -2.32
N GLY A 116 -0.62 -7.59 -1.39
CA GLY A 116 -0.63 -8.56 -0.30
C GLY A 116 0.66 -8.45 0.52
N GLN A 117 1.47 -9.50 0.46
CA GLN A 117 2.74 -9.58 1.19
C GLN A 117 3.94 -9.65 0.21
N THR A 118 3.85 -8.96 -0.92
CA THR A 118 4.95 -8.85 -1.89
C THR A 118 5.20 -7.41 -2.29
N LEU A 119 6.44 -7.09 -2.62
CA LEU A 119 6.89 -5.80 -3.11
C LEU A 119 7.40 -5.95 -4.54
N ASN A 120 6.80 -5.23 -5.48
CA ASN A 120 7.27 -5.19 -6.86
C ASN A 120 8.33 -4.10 -7.06
N VAL A 121 9.43 -4.47 -7.68
CA VAL A 121 10.52 -3.56 -8.05
C VAL A 121 10.89 -3.80 -9.51
N THR A 122 10.80 -2.76 -10.34
CA THR A 122 11.32 -2.78 -11.71
C THR A 122 12.81 -2.44 -11.71
N VAL A 123 13.57 -3.08 -12.61
CA VAL A 123 15.00 -2.83 -12.77
C VAL A 123 15.25 -2.45 -14.23
N GLU A 124 15.51 -1.17 -14.47
CA GLU A 124 15.85 -0.63 -15.78
C GLU A 124 17.37 -0.69 -15.97
N LYS A 125 17.83 -1.51 -16.89
CA LYS A 125 19.26 -1.68 -17.24
C LYS A 125 19.44 -2.07 -18.71
N GLU A 126 20.67 -1.97 -19.22
CA GLU A 126 21.08 -2.46 -20.52
C GLU A 126 22.14 -3.59 -20.38
N PRO A 127 21.91 -4.77 -20.97
CA PRO A 127 20.66 -5.23 -21.62
C PRO A 127 19.50 -5.33 -20.63
N ALA A 128 18.25 -5.30 -21.11
CA ALA A 128 17.07 -5.31 -20.26
C ALA A 128 17.08 -6.43 -19.21
N PHE A 129 16.58 -6.14 -18.01
CA PHE A 129 16.45 -7.12 -16.95
C PHE A 129 15.46 -8.23 -17.37
N THR A 130 15.81 -9.47 -17.09
CA THR A 130 15.06 -10.66 -17.49
C THR A 130 14.85 -11.60 -16.29
N PRO A 131 13.94 -12.57 -16.38
CA PRO A 131 13.80 -13.62 -15.38
C PRO A 131 15.10 -14.40 -15.10
N GLY A 132 16.03 -14.45 -16.07
CA GLY A 132 17.36 -15.07 -15.92
C GLY A 132 18.31 -14.32 -14.97
N ASP A 133 18.06 -13.04 -14.70
CA ASP A 133 18.84 -12.23 -13.75
C ASP A 133 18.43 -12.48 -12.29
N VAL A 134 17.24 -13.01 -12.04
CA VAL A 134 16.69 -13.17 -10.68
C VAL A 134 17.55 -14.07 -9.78
N PRO A 135 18.07 -15.23 -10.23
CA PRO A 135 18.94 -16.06 -9.38
C PRO A 135 20.18 -15.33 -8.89
N ALA A 136 20.87 -14.57 -9.75
CA ALA A 136 22.06 -13.80 -9.37
C ALA A 136 21.71 -12.70 -8.35
N LEU A 137 20.59 -12.02 -8.55
CA LEU A 137 20.11 -11.00 -7.61
C LEU A 137 19.75 -11.63 -6.25
N LYS A 138 19.06 -12.77 -6.26
CA LYS A 138 18.69 -13.50 -5.04
C LYS A 138 19.95 -13.95 -4.27
N GLU A 139 20.95 -14.47 -4.96
CA GLU A 139 22.22 -14.85 -4.37
C GLU A 139 22.93 -13.65 -3.74
N ARG A 140 22.95 -12.48 -4.44
CA ARG A 140 23.58 -11.27 -3.90
C ARG A 140 22.87 -10.75 -2.66
N VAL A 141 21.54 -10.75 -2.63
CA VAL A 141 20.76 -10.41 -1.44
C VAL A 141 21.10 -11.35 -0.29
N ALA A 142 21.19 -12.67 -0.54
CA ALA A 142 21.56 -13.66 0.48
C ALA A 142 22.95 -13.39 1.06
N GLN A 143 23.94 -13.08 0.21
CA GLN A 143 25.30 -12.72 0.66
C GLN A 143 25.29 -11.46 1.55
N LEU A 144 24.53 -10.43 1.18
CA LEU A 144 24.40 -9.20 1.99
C LEU A 144 23.74 -9.48 3.34
N VAL A 145 22.77 -10.39 3.38
CA VAL A 145 22.15 -10.83 4.63
C VAL A 145 23.14 -11.60 5.51
N GLU A 146 23.90 -12.53 4.92
CA GLU A 146 24.90 -13.33 5.64
C GLU A 146 26.05 -12.48 6.20
N MET A 147 26.43 -11.41 5.51
CA MET A 147 27.43 -10.45 5.98
C MET A 147 27.03 -9.71 7.26
N ASP A 148 25.76 -9.75 7.65
CA ASP A 148 25.19 -9.11 8.85
C ASP A 148 25.62 -7.65 9.03
N ILE A 149 25.54 -6.85 7.96
CA ILE A 149 26.00 -5.47 7.88
C ILE A 149 25.21 -4.60 8.85
N PRO A 150 25.84 -3.90 9.81
CA PRO A 150 25.14 -2.97 10.69
C PRO A 150 24.50 -1.82 9.92
N LEU A 151 23.23 -1.56 10.19
CA LEU A 151 22.47 -0.47 9.57
C LEU A 151 22.40 0.72 10.53
N LEU A 152 23.30 1.67 10.31
CA LEU A 152 23.44 2.85 11.15
C LEU A 152 22.98 4.08 10.36
N ARG A 153 22.02 4.80 10.92
CA ARG A 153 21.55 6.06 10.39
C ARG A 153 22.59 7.16 10.66
N LYS A 154 22.90 7.96 9.66
CA LYS A 154 23.78 9.12 9.77
C LYS A 154 23.04 10.39 9.43
N ARG A 155 23.29 11.44 10.18
CA ARG A 155 22.81 12.78 9.87
C ARG A 155 23.89 13.55 9.13
N ILE A 156 23.56 14.04 7.94
CA ILE A 156 24.42 14.87 7.11
C ILE A 156 23.67 16.14 6.70
N THR A 157 24.35 17.12 6.12
CA THR A 157 23.66 18.28 5.57
C THR A 157 22.86 17.91 4.33
N THR A 158 21.77 18.62 4.07
CA THR A 158 20.97 18.40 2.86
C THR A 158 21.80 18.62 1.59
N GLN A 159 22.76 19.54 1.60
CA GLN A 159 23.70 19.76 0.47
C GLN A 159 24.61 18.55 0.24
N GLU A 160 25.20 18.00 1.29
CA GLU A 160 26.03 16.78 1.19
C GLU A 160 25.20 15.60 0.65
N ALA A 161 23.96 15.44 1.14
CA ALA A 161 23.06 14.39 0.68
C ALA A 161 22.75 14.56 -0.83
N MET A 162 22.39 15.76 -1.27
CA MET A 162 22.11 16.05 -2.68
C MET A 162 23.33 15.75 -3.58
N ALA A 163 24.53 16.19 -3.16
CA ALA A 163 25.75 15.94 -3.92
C ALA A 163 26.08 14.44 -4.02
N ALA A 164 25.92 13.71 -2.92
CA ALA A 164 26.17 12.28 -2.88
C ALA A 164 25.16 11.47 -3.72
N PHE A 165 23.87 11.79 -3.66
CA PHE A 165 22.84 11.18 -4.51
C PHE A 165 23.08 11.45 -5.99
N ALA A 166 23.41 12.70 -6.37
CA ALA A 166 23.72 13.04 -7.74
C ALA A 166 24.96 12.29 -8.26
N ALA A 167 26.04 12.22 -7.48
CA ALA A 167 27.25 11.47 -7.82
C ALA A 167 26.96 9.95 -7.90
N GLY A 168 26.04 9.45 -7.07
CA GLY A 168 25.56 8.08 -7.08
C GLY A 168 24.60 7.75 -8.24
N GLY A 169 24.20 8.69 -9.09
CA GLY A 169 23.23 8.48 -10.16
C GLY A 169 21.76 8.43 -9.68
N GLN A 170 21.49 8.74 -8.40
CA GLN A 170 20.16 8.81 -7.78
C GLN A 170 19.58 10.23 -7.98
N VAL A 171 19.37 10.60 -9.25
CA VAL A 171 19.02 11.97 -9.66
C VAL A 171 17.67 12.43 -9.11
N ASP A 172 16.71 11.53 -9.04
CA ASP A 172 15.35 11.80 -8.52
C ASP A 172 15.37 12.14 -7.04
N GLN A 173 16.19 11.45 -6.25
CA GLN A 173 16.40 11.73 -4.82
C GLN A 173 17.07 13.08 -4.61
N ALA A 174 18.12 13.38 -5.40
CA ALA A 174 18.77 14.69 -5.37
C ALA A 174 17.79 15.84 -5.72
N ARG A 175 16.96 15.64 -6.76
CA ARG A 175 15.91 16.60 -7.16
C ARG A 175 14.86 16.79 -6.07
N LEU A 176 14.40 15.70 -5.42
CA LEU A 176 13.44 15.80 -4.33
C LEU A 176 14.00 16.62 -3.16
N LEU A 177 15.28 16.41 -2.81
CA LEU A 177 15.94 17.14 -1.74
C LEU A 177 16.09 18.63 -2.03
N SER A 178 16.19 19.04 -3.31
CA SER A 178 16.27 20.47 -3.67
C SER A 178 15.02 21.27 -3.24
N TRP A 179 13.88 20.60 -3.06
CA TRP A 179 12.64 21.19 -2.56
C TRP A 179 12.55 21.22 -1.02
N ARG A 180 13.48 20.59 -0.33
CA ARG A 180 13.45 20.47 1.12
C ARG A 180 14.10 21.70 1.78
N LYS A 181 13.43 22.23 2.80
CA LYS A 181 13.89 23.43 3.54
C LYS A 181 14.69 23.08 4.80
N THR A 182 14.72 21.83 5.24
CA THR A 182 15.47 21.40 6.42
C THR A 182 16.95 21.32 6.12
N PRO A 183 17.85 21.82 7.01
CA PRO A 183 19.28 21.87 6.75
C PRO A 183 19.96 20.49 6.85
N TYR A 184 19.33 19.53 7.51
CA TYR A 184 19.88 18.19 7.75
C TYR A 184 19.01 17.10 7.16
N PHE A 185 19.68 15.98 6.83
CA PHE A 185 19.05 14.82 6.24
C PHE A 185 19.64 13.52 6.82
N ASP A 186 18.78 12.56 7.12
CA ASP A 186 19.19 11.28 7.69
C ASP A 186 19.29 10.22 6.60
N VAL A 187 20.44 9.54 6.52
CA VAL A 187 20.76 8.56 5.48
C VAL A 187 21.35 7.29 6.11
N TYR A 188 21.32 6.20 5.34
CA TYR A 188 22.03 4.96 5.61
C TYR A 188 23.09 4.75 4.55
N THR A 189 24.25 4.22 4.92
CA THR A 189 25.39 4.07 4.01
C THR A 189 26.02 2.70 4.11
N TYR A 190 26.51 2.17 2.99
CA TYR A 190 27.40 1.01 2.93
C TYR A 190 28.39 1.18 1.78
N GLY A 191 29.68 1.30 2.09
CA GLY A 191 30.69 1.69 1.12
C GLY A 191 30.36 3.07 0.52
N ASP A 192 30.30 3.12 -0.79
CA ASP A 192 29.91 4.30 -1.58
C ASP A 192 28.40 4.39 -1.84
N TYR A 193 27.62 3.38 -1.45
CA TYR A 193 26.17 3.40 -1.57
C TYR A 193 25.54 4.17 -0.41
N MET A 194 24.62 5.07 -0.74
CA MET A 194 23.80 5.82 0.21
C MET A 194 22.35 5.76 -0.21
N ASP A 195 21.47 5.61 0.78
CA ASP A 195 20.03 5.67 0.59
C ASP A 195 19.33 6.20 1.86
N TYR A 196 18.03 6.48 1.74
CA TYR A 196 17.23 6.94 2.87
C TYR A 196 15.81 6.36 2.84
N PHE A 197 15.22 6.24 4.02
CA PHE A 197 13.85 5.80 4.19
C PHE A 197 13.19 6.59 5.33
N TYR A 198 11.87 6.77 5.25
CA TYR A 198 11.11 7.48 6.29
C TYR A 198 10.82 6.55 7.46
N GLY A 199 11.76 6.44 8.37
CA GLY A 199 11.70 5.68 9.61
C GLY A 199 12.88 4.73 9.79
N GLU A 200 12.84 3.95 10.88
CA GLU A 200 13.92 3.07 11.29
C GLU A 200 14.00 1.80 10.43
N MET A 201 15.22 1.24 10.36
CA MET A 201 15.50 -0.09 9.83
C MET A 201 15.90 -1.04 10.98
N ALA A 202 15.93 -2.34 10.69
CA ALA A 202 16.44 -3.36 11.60
C ALA A 202 17.93 -3.09 11.95
N PRO A 203 18.46 -3.68 13.04
CA PRO A 203 19.82 -3.41 13.47
C PRO A 203 20.91 -3.72 12.44
N SER A 204 20.68 -4.74 11.61
CA SER A 204 21.61 -5.17 10.57
C SER A 204 20.88 -5.92 9.45
N THR A 205 21.58 -6.18 8.34
CA THR A 205 21.05 -6.98 7.22
C THR A 205 20.72 -8.42 7.61
N GLY A 206 21.43 -9.00 8.59
CA GLY A 206 21.19 -10.34 9.12
C GLY A 206 19.84 -10.53 9.83
N TYR A 207 19.07 -9.46 10.01
CA TYR A 207 17.69 -9.55 10.51
C TYR A 207 16.69 -9.98 9.42
N LEU A 208 17.10 -10.01 8.15
CA LEU A 208 16.30 -10.50 7.03
C LEU A 208 16.42 -12.03 6.91
N SER A 209 15.88 -12.77 7.87
CA SER A 209 16.00 -14.24 7.93
C SER A 209 14.94 -14.98 7.11
N VAL A 210 13.82 -14.34 6.76
CA VAL A 210 12.66 -14.98 6.06
C VAL A 210 12.23 -14.11 4.89
N TRP A 211 12.60 -14.53 3.68
CA TRP A 211 12.24 -13.81 2.45
C TRP A 211 12.43 -14.73 1.23
N ASP A 212 11.86 -14.31 0.10
CA ASP A 212 12.15 -14.89 -1.21
C ASP A 212 12.13 -13.79 -2.28
N LEU A 213 12.70 -14.09 -3.44
CA LEU A 213 12.72 -13.22 -4.60
C LEU A 213 12.34 -14.05 -5.83
N VAL A 214 11.28 -13.62 -6.52
CA VAL A 214 10.79 -14.28 -7.73
C VAL A 214 10.66 -13.26 -8.87
N SER A 215 10.66 -13.74 -10.12
CA SER A 215 10.40 -12.88 -11.27
C SER A 215 8.97 -12.37 -11.24
N ASP A 216 8.75 -11.13 -11.71
CA ASP A 216 7.41 -10.60 -11.99
C ASP A 216 6.88 -10.97 -13.39
N GLY A 217 7.66 -11.75 -14.15
CA GLY A 217 7.36 -12.13 -15.53
C GLY A 217 7.76 -11.09 -16.58
N GLY A 218 8.28 -9.93 -16.16
CA GLY A 218 8.71 -8.83 -17.01
C GLY A 218 10.15 -8.38 -16.71
N THR A 219 10.33 -7.07 -16.51
CA THR A 219 11.63 -6.42 -16.27
C THR A 219 11.89 -6.16 -14.79
N GLY A 220 11.24 -6.87 -13.90
CA GLY A 220 11.34 -6.67 -12.46
C GLY A 220 11.29 -7.93 -11.63
N VAL A 221 11.18 -7.72 -10.34
CA VAL A 221 11.13 -8.77 -9.33
C VAL A 221 10.00 -8.52 -8.34
N GLN A 222 9.50 -9.62 -7.77
CA GLN A 222 8.63 -9.62 -6.61
C GLN A 222 9.44 -10.07 -5.40
N PHE A 223 9.62 -9.19 -4.44
CA PHE A 223 10.16 -9.57 -3.14
C PHE A 223 9.03 -10.10 -2.27
N CYS A 224 9.15 -11.35 -1.82
CA CYS A 224 8.18 -12.03 -0.98
C CYS A 224 8.54 -11.85 0.49
N PHE A 225 7.66 -11.20 1.24
CA PHE A 225 7.82 -10.99 2.68
C PHE A 225 7.46 -12.22 3.50
N PRO A 226 7.79 -12.25 4.80
CA PRO A 226 7.28 -13.24 5.73
C PRO A 226 5.75 -13.26 5.77
N ASP A 227 5.15 -14.44 5.93
CA ASP A 227 3.71 -14.60 6.04
C ASP A 227 3.17 -13.95 7.32
N SER A 228 2.09 -13.17 7.25
CA SER A 228 1.54 -12.45 8.40
C SER A 228 0.93 -13.36 9.47
N GLY A 229 0.49 -14.55 9.08
CA GLY A 229 -0.03 -15.56 10.00
C GLY A 229 1.07 -16.45 10.60
N ASN A 230 2.22 -16.56 9.91
CA ASN A 230 3.39 -17.30 10.37
C ASN A 230 4.68 -16.63 9.89
N PRO A 231 5.23 -15.65 10.63
CA PRO A 231 6.40 -14.87 10.21
C PRO A 231 7.69 -15.67 9.98
N ASP A 232 7.75 -16.91 10.44
CA ASP A 232 8.90 -17.79 10.22
C ASP A 232 8.86 -18.55 8.89
N ARG A 233 7.87 -18.23 8.04
CA ARG A 233 7.72 -18.73 6.68
C ARG A 233 7.51 -17.58 5.69
N VAL A 234 8.02 -17.78 4.48
CA VAL A 234 7.77 -16.84 3.37
C VAL A 234 6.32 -16.96 2.90
N CYS A 235 5.69 -15.84 2.56
CA CYS A 235 4.37 -15.82 1.96
C CYS A 235 4.37 -16.58 0.61
N GLN A 236 3.21 -17.12 0.23
CA GLN A 236 3.05 -17.70 -1.10
C GLN A 236 2.81 -16.58 -2.10
N TYR A 237 3.71 -16.44 -3.07
CA TYR A 237 3.48 -15.56 -4.20
C TYR A 237 2.33 -16.08 -5.06
N ARG A 238 1.40 -15.20 -5.37
CA ARG A 238 0.31 -15.45 -6.31
C ARG A 238 0.29 -14.32 -7.33
N GLU A 239 0.42 -14.70 -8.59
CA GLU A 239 0.31 -13.76 -9.69
C GLU A 239 -1.12 -13.17 -9.75
N LEU A 240 -1.20 -11.84 -9.90
CA LEU A 240 -2.45 -11.09 -10.03
C LEU A 240 -2.42 -10.25 -11.32
N PRO A 241 -2.60 -10.86 -12.50
CA PRO A 241 -2.33 -10.20 -13.79
C PRO A 241 -3.20 -8.95 -14.01
N ASN A 242 -4.46 -8.97 -13.57
CA ASN A 242 -5.33 -7.79 -13.68
C ASN A 242 -4.83 -6.62 -12.82
N PHE A 243 -4.27 -6.92 -11.64
CA PHE A 243 -3.71 -5.90 -10.76
C PHE A 243 -2.44 -5.31 -11.36
N SER A 244 -1.53 -6.15 -11.83
CA SER A 244 -0.29 -5.72 -12.50
C SER A 244 -0.57 -4.86 -13.74
N ALA A 245 -1.60 -5.21 -14.53
CA ALA A 245 -2.00 -4.43 -15.69
C ALA A 245 -2.48 -3.02 -15.33
N VAL A 246 -3.24 -2.87 -14.24
CA VAL A 246 -3.71 -1.55 -13.74
C VAL A 246 -2.54 -0.69 -13.28
N PHE A 247 -1.58 -1.26 -12.57
CA PHE A 247 -0.38 -0.52 -12.16
C PHE A 247 0.48 -0.10 -13.35
N ALA A 248 0.68 -0.99 -14.33
CA ALA A 248 1.40 -0.65 -15.56
C ALA A 248 0.69 0.45 -16.37
N GLU A 249 -0.63 0.47 -16.39
CA GLU A 249 -1.41 1.54 -17.02
C GLU A 249 -1.22 2.86 -16.25
N SER A 250 -1.31 2.83 -14.93
CA SER A 250 -1.09 4.01 -14.07
C SER A 250 0.31 4.60 -14.26
N GLU A 251 1.33 3.75 -14.35
CA GLU A 251 2.70 4.18 -14.62
C GLU A 251 2.84 4.83 -16.00
N ARG A 252 2.25 4.24 -17.04
CA ARG A 252 2.20 4.87 -18.37
C ARG A 252 1.54 6.25 -18.33
N TRP A 253 0.48 6.43 -17.53
CA TRP A 253 -0.15 7.73 -17.37
C TRP A 253 0.80 8.76 -16.73
N CYS A 254 1.56 8.36 -15.71
CA CYS A 254 2.57 9.22 -15.09
C CYS A 254 3.62 9.66 -16.10
N HIS A 255 4.10 8.74 -16.95
CA HIS A 255 5.04 9.08 -18.03
C HIS A 255 4.45 10.04 -19.07
N LEU A 256 3.20 9.78 -19.51
CA LEU A 256 2.49 10.68 -20.45
C LEU A 256 2.30 12.09 -19.88
N MET A 257 2.07 12.20 -18.58
CA MET A 257 1.90 13.48 -17.89
C MET A 257 3.23 14.14 -17.52
N GLY A 258 4.37 13.43 -17.65
CA GLY A 258 5.67 13.90 -17.18
C GLY A 258 5.71 14.14 -15.67
N CYS A 259 4.96 13.34 -14.90
CA CYS A 259 4.80 13.51 -13.46
C CYS A 259 4.76 12.12 -12.77
N SER A 260 5.95 11.59 -12.48
CA SER A 260 6.11 10.28 -11.83
C SER A 260 6.51 10.40 -10.36
N THR A 261 7.13 11.53 -9.98
CA THR A 261 7.63 11.79 -8.63
C THR A 261 7.11 13.11 -8.06
N VAL A 262 7.22 13.27 -6.74
CA VAL A 262 6.89 14.55 -6.08
C VAL A 262 7.77 15.70 -6.60
N ALA A 263 9.01 15.43 -6.96
CA ALA A 263 9.87 16.44 -7.56
C ALA A 263 9.31 16.94 -8.90
N ASP A 264 8.81 16.02 -9.76
CA ASP A 264 8.17 16.40 -11.03
C ASP A 264 6.92 17.25 -10.79
N LEU A 265 6.10 16.87 -9.82
CA LEU A 265 4.90 17.64 -9.45
C LEU A 265 5.28 19.07 -9.00
N ASN A 266 6.29 19.19 -8.14
CA ASN A 266 6.74 20.48 -7.65
C ASN A 266 7.29 21.36 -8.79
N ASP A 267 8.04 20.78 -9.73
CA ASP A 267 8.54 21.49 -10.89
C ASP A 267 7.39 21.99 -11.80
N LEU A 268 6.37 21.16 -12.04
CA LEU A 268 5.18 21.55 -12.81
C LEU A 268 4.38 22.67 -12.12
N VAL A 269 4.26 22.61 -10.78
CA VAL A 269 3.61 23.67 -10.00
C VAL A 269 4.39 24.98 -10.11
N GLN A 270 5.73 24.93 -9.97
CA GLN A 270 6.59 26.12 -10.09
C GLN A 270 6.52 26.74 -11.51
N GLN A 271 6.40 25.92 -12.55
CA GLN A 271 6.24 26.34 -13.94
C GLN A 271 4.81 26.84 -14.27
N GLY A 272 3.87 26.79 -13.34
CA GLY A 272 2.47 27.18 -13.57
C GLY A 272 1.67 26.19 -14.44
N ARG A 273 2.15 24.96 -14.61
CA ARG A 273 1.57 23.93 -15.50
C ARG A 273 0.59 22.96 -14.78
N LEU A 274 0.25 23.20 -13.52
CA LEU A 274 -0.64 22.34 -12.75
C LEU A 274 -2.01 22.15 -13.43
N SER A 275 -2.57 23.23 -14.02
CA SER A 275 -3.86 23.14 -14.72
C SER A 275 -3.82 22.25 -15.97
N GLU A 276 -2.67 22.20 -16.67
CA GLU A 276 -2.46 21.30 -17.80
C GLU A 276 -2.43 19.83 -17.31
N LEU A 277 -1.68 19.55 -16.24
CA LEU A 277 -1.60 18.23 -15.60
C LEU A 277 -2.99 17.72 -15.21
N ILE A 278 -3.81 18.56 -14.55
CA ILE A 278 -5.17 18.21 -14.13
C ILE A 278 -6.03 17.85 -15.35
N ARG A 279 -6.03 18.67 -16.40
CA ARG A 279 -6.82 18.42 -17.62
C ARG A 279 -6.43 17.12 -18.33
N VAL A 280 -5.14 16.83 -18.43
CA VAL A 280 -4.67 15.59 -19.05
C VAL A 280 -5.10 14.38 -18.21
N ASN A 281 -4.95 14.46 -16.88
CA ASN A 281 -5.40 13.40 -15.98
C ASN A 281 -6.91 13.14 -16.06
N GLU A 282 -7.73 14.21 -16.06
CA GLU A 282 -9.18 14.09 -16.24
C GLU A 282 -9.54 13.46 -17.59
N ALA A 283 -8.86 13.85 -18.67
CA ALA A 283 -9.08 13.27 -20.00
C ALA A 283 -8.73 11.77 -20.06
N LEU A 284 -7.65 11.34 -19.39
CA LEU A 284 -7.28 9.93 -19.27
C LEU A 284 -8.35 9.13 -18.52
N HIS A 285 -8.90 9.67 -17.44
CA HIS A 285 -10.00 9.04 -16.70
C HIS A 285 -11.26 8.94 -17.56
N GLU A 286 -11.69 9.99 -18.25
CA GLU A 286 -12.85 9.95 -19.15
C GLU A 286 -12.67 8.94 -20.28
N ARG A 287 -11.47 8.86 -20.86
CA ARG A 287 -11.14 7.84 -21.86
C ARG A 287 -11.31 6.42 -21.29
N SER A 288 -10.85 6.18 -20.05
CA SER A 288 -10.99 4.89 -19.38
C SER A 288 -12.47 4.52 -19.17
N PHE A 289 -13.31 5.46 -18.68
CA PHE A 289 -14.76 5.22 -18.55
C PHE A 289 -15.42 4.95 -19.90
N SER A 290 -15.00 5.63 -20.95
CA SER A 290 -15.50 5.39 -22.32
C SER A 290 -15.17 3.96 -22.77
N GLN A 291 -13.94 3.49 -22.57
CA GLN A 291 -13.51 2.13 -22.91
C GLN A 291 -14.24 1.06 -22.09
N ILE A 292 -14.48 1.32 -20.80
CA ILE A 292 -15.25 0.42 -19.93
C ILE A 292 -16.71 0.32 -20.44
N ALA A 293 -17.32 1.42 -20.84
CA ALA A 293 -18.67 1.40 -21.42
C ALA A 293 -18.72 0.56 -22.71
N ASP A 294 -17.72 0.67 -23.59
CA ASP A 294 -17.62 -0.17 -24.78
C ASP A 294 -17.49 -1.66 -24.41
N GLN A 295 -16.69 -2.02 -23.42
CA GLN A 295 -16.55 -3.40 -22.95
C GLN A 295 -17.87 -3.96 -22.37
N ILE A 296 -18.63 -3.14 -21.64
CA ILE A 296 -19.95 -3.51 -21.10
C ILE A 296 -20.90 -3.88 -22.25
N LEU A 297 -20.94 -3.05 -23.29
CA LEU A 297 -21.80 -3.28 -24.45
C LEU A 297 -21.35 -4.48 -25.27
N GLN A 298 -20.05 -4.65 -25.51
CA GLN A 298 -19.50 -5.82 -26.24
C GLN A 298 -19.80 -7.15 -25.55
N ARG A 299 -19.91 -7.14 -24.21
CA ARG A 299 -20.27 -8.33 -23.40
C ARG A 299 -21.78 -8.51 -23.26
N GLU A 300 -22.56 -7.59 -23.79
CA GLU A 300 -24.03 -7.56 -23.62
C GLU A 300 -24.45 -7.55 -22.12
N ALA A 301 -23.59 -7.00 -21.24
CA ALA A 301 -23.87 -6.96 -19.83
C ALA A 301 -25.07 -6.07 -19.52
N LYS A 302 -25.94 -6.55 -18.63
CA LYS A 302 -27.16 -5.85 -18.19
C LYS A 302 -26.99 -5.25 -16.79
N ALA A 303 -25.99 -5.71 -16.02
CA ALA A 303 -25.67 -5.17 -14.71
C ALA A 303 -24.16 -4.97 -14.55
N VAL A 304 -23.79 -3.85 -13.96
CA VAL A 304 -22.41 -3.52 -13.53
C VAL A 304 -22.38 -3.55 -12.02
N LEU A 305 -21.52 -4.38 -11.45
CA LEU A 305 -21.25 -4.42 -10.01
C LEU A 305 -19.94 -3.68 -9.73
N LEU A 306 -20.06 -2.54 -9.08
CA LEU A 306 -18.93 -1.63 -8.78
C LEU A 306 -18.62 -1.66 -7.29
N ALA A 307 -17.42 -2.16 -6.95
CA ALA A 307 -16.92 -2.16 -5.58
C ALA A 307 -15.71 -1.23 -5.42
N GLY A 308 -15.40 -0.93 -4.18
CA GLY A 308 -14.21 -0.18 -3.78
C GLY A 308 -14.30 0.25 -2.32
N PRO A 309 -13.18 0.61 -1.69
CA PRO A 309 -13.15 1.06 -0.30
C PRO A 309 -13.92 2.38 -0.11
N SER A 310 -14.16 2.75 1.13
CA SER A 310 -14.74 4.05 1.46
C SER A 310 -13.87 5.18 0.89
N SER A 311 -14.52 6.24 0.41
CA SER A 311 -13.86 7.41 -0.22
C SER A 311 -13.03 7.11 -1.48
N SER A 312 -13.17 5.94 -2.10
CA SER A 312 -12.45 5.59 -3.35
C SER A 312 -13.05 6.23 -4.61
N GLY A 313 -14.16 6.94 -4.50
CA GLY A 313 -14.85 7.55 -5.65
C GLY A 313 -15.84 6.62 -6.36
N LYS A 314 -16.38 5.58 -5.71
CA LYS A 314 -17.38 4.65 -6.28
C LYS A 314 -18.56 5.38 -6.91
N THR A 315 -19.24 6.22 -6.15
CA THR A 315 -20.42 6.97 -6.61
C THR A 315 -20.07 7.92 -7.77
N THR A 316 -18.91 8.58 -7.71
CA THR A 316 -18.42 9.43 -8.82
C THR A 316 -18.17 8.59 -10.07
N SER A 317 -17.52 7.44 -9.95
CA SER A 317 -17.26 6.51 -11.05
C SER A 317 -18.54 5.94 -11.64
N ALA A 318 -19.52 5.57 -10.81
CA ALA A 318 -20.83 5.10 -11.24
C ALA A 318 -21.55 6.17 -12.08
N ASN A 319 -21.54 7.45 -11.63
CA ASN A 319 -22.14 8.55 -12.36
C ASN A 319 -21.41 8.83 -13.68
N ARG A 320 -20.06 8.80 -13.71
CA ARG A 320 -19.29 9.00 -14.96
C ARG A 320 -19.55 7.88 -15.96
N LEU A 321 -19.57 6.62 -15.50
CA LEU A 321 -19.94 5.48 -16.33
C LEU A 321 -21.37 5.60 -16.87
N ALA A 322 -22.32 6.05 -16.05
CA ALA A 322 -23.69 6.31 -16.48
C ALA A 322 -23.76 7.34 -17.62
N VAL A 323 -22.96 8.40 -17.56
CA VAL A 323 -22.86 9.36 -18.67
C VAL A 323 -22.36 8.69 -19.95
N GLN A 324 -21.30 7.87 -19.86
CA GLN A 324 -20.75 7.18 -21.01
C GLN A 324 -21.70 6.15 -21.63
N LEU A 325 -22.52 5.48 -20.82
CA LEU A 325 -23.59 4.58 -21.31
C LEU A 325 -24.73 5.34 -21.98
N ARG A 326 -25.13 6.52 -21.44
CA ARG A 326 -26.15 7.40 -22.09
C ARG A 326 -25.70 7.88 -23.46
N VAL A 327 -24.42 8.27 -23.61
CA VAL A 327 -23.83 8.67 -24.91
C VAL A 327 -23.98 7.55 -25.96
N ARG A 328 -24.07 6.29 -25.51
CA ARG A 328 -24.26 5.09 -26.36
C ARG A 328 -25.72 4.65 -26.48
N GLY A 329 -26.65 5.49 -26.08
CA GLY A 329 -28.11 5.25 -26.20
C GLY A 329 -28.67 4.29 -25.15
N LYS A 330 -27.90 3.99 -24.06
CA LYS A 330 -28.42 3.15 -22.97
C LYS A 330 -29.05 3.97 -21.85
N GLN A 331 -29.90 3.33 -21.06
CA GLN A 331 -30.55 3.91 -19.89
C GLN A 331 -29.92 3.36 -18.59
N PRO A 332 -28.86 4.01 -18.04
CA PRO A 332 -28.26 3.54 -16.80
C PRO A 332 -29.14 3.84 -15.60
N VAL A 333 -29.33 2.82 -14.77
CA VAL A 333 -30.04 2.87 -13.50
C VAL A 333 -29.07 2.62 -12.35
N LEU A 334 -28.93 3.59 -11.45
CA LEU A 334 -28.03 3.49 -10.31
C LEU A 334 -28.76 2.92 -9.10
N ILE A 335 -28.15 1.92 -8.47
CA ILE A 335 -28.60 1.30 -7.22
C ILE A 335 -27.44 1.30 -6.24
N SER A 336 -27.64 1.84 -5.03
CA SER A 336 -26.67 1.75 -3.96
C SER A 336 -26.91 0.51 -3.09
N LEU A 337 -25.85 -0.26 -2.81
CA LEU A 337 -25.91 -1.36 -1.83
C LEU A 337 -26.18 -0.83 -0.42
N ASP A 338 -25.86 0.43 -0.17
CA ASP A 338 -26.08 1.06 1.13
C ASP A 338 -27.59 1.18 1.46
N ASP A 339 -28.45 1.18 0.46
CA ASP A 339 -29.92 1.14 0.67
C ASP A 339 -30.43 -0.24 1.14
N TYR A 340 -29.60 -1.29 1.06
CA TYR A 340 -29.93 -2.65 1.45
C TYR A 340 -29.38 -3.02 2.84
N TYR A 341 -28.88 -2.08 3.64
CA TYR A 341 -28.52 -2.35 5.02
C TYR A 341 -29.72 -2.88 5.82
N ARG A 342 -29.42 -3.82 6.74
CA ARG A 342 -30.38 -4.27 7.74
C ARG A 342 -30.53 -3.22 8.84
N ASP A 343 -31.63 -3.22 9.56
CA ASP A 343 -31.81 -2.35 10.71
C ASP A 343 -30.71 -2.60 11.73
N ARG A 344 -30.09 -1.54 12.27
CA ARG A 344 -28.92 -1.65 13.18
C ARG A 344 -29.16 -2.49 14.41
N ASP A 345 -30.40 -2.48 14.93
CA ASP A 345 -30.82 -3.27 16.10
C ASP A 345 -30.91 -4.78 15.82
N THR A 346 -30.89 -5.20 14.56
CA THR A 346 -30.88 -6.60 14.13
C THR A 346 -29.48 -7.17 13.89
N ILE A 347 -28.43 -6.33 13.94
CA ILE A 347 -27.03 -6.74 13.67
C ILE A 347 -26.42 -7.29 14.97
N ALA A 348 -25.98 -8.55 14.93
CA ALA A 348 -25.29 -9.16 16.07
C ALA A 348 -23.88 -8.56 16.26
N PRO A 349 -23.47 -8.24 17.50
CA PRO A 349 -22.10 -7.83 17.79
C PRO A 349 -21.08 -8.92 17.45
N GLY A 350 -19.89 -8.50 17.05
CA GLY A 350 -18.75 -9.39 16.85
C GLY A 350 -18.24 -10.02 18.15
N PRO A 351 -17.23 -10.91 18.07
CA PRO A 351 -16.64 -11.56 19.25
C PRO A 351 -16.06 -10.60 20.29
N ASP A 352 -15.71 -9.38 19.88
CA ASP A 352 -15.20 -8.29 20.72
C ASP A 352 -16.31 -7.41 21.33
N GLY A 353 -17.58 -7.76 21.11
CA GLY A 353 -18.75 -7.02 21.58
C GLY A 353 -19.05 -5.73 20.78
N LYS A 354 -18.33 -5.46 19.70
CA LYS A 354 -18.56 -4.30 18.84
C LYS A 354 -19.36 -4.66 17.60
N LEU A 355 -20.12 -3.69 17.09
CA LEU A 355 -20.79 -3.83 15.81
C LEU A 355 -19.77 -3.56 14.67
N ASP A 356 -19.56 -4.57 13.83
CA ASP A 356 -18.85 -4.38 12.56
C ASP A 356 -19.87 -3.99 11.47
N LEU A 357 -20.03 -2.70 11.25
CA LEU A 357 -20.96 -2.16 10.27
C LEU A 357 -20.48 -2.30 8.82
N GLU A 358 -19.23 -2.67 8.62
CA GLU A 358 -18.66 -2.91 7.28
C GLU A 358 -18.70 -4.40 6.87
N HIS A 359 -19.15 -5.31 7.75
CA HIS A 359 -19.26 -6.72 7.40
C HIS A 359 -20.43 -6.99 6.45
N ILE A 360 -20.27 -7.92 5.49
CA ILE A 360 -21.31 -8.26 4.49
C ILE A 360 -22.65 -8.66 5.11
N ASN A 361 -22.67 -9.23 6.32
CA ASN A 361 -23.89 -9.64 7.03
C ASN A 361 -24.79 -8.47 7.43
N THR A 362 -24.27 -7.24 7.37
CA THR A 362 -25.06 -6.02 7.61
C THR A 362 -25.97 -5.68 6.44
N ILE A 363 -25.70 -6.26 5.26
CA ILE A 363 -26.52 -6.09 4.05
C ILE A 363 -27.53 -7.24 3.95
N ASP A 364 -28.74 -6.94 3.55
CA ASP A 364 -29.76 -7.90 3.19
C ASP A 364 -29.50 -8.49 1.81
N THR A 365 -28.55 -9.41 1.76
CA THR A 365 -28.06 -10.03 0.51
C THR A 365 -29.15 -10.84 -0.18
N ASP A 366 -30.11 -11.37 0.55
CA ASP A 366 -31.22 -12.16 -0.01
C ASP A 366 -32.19 -11.24 -0.76
N LEU A 367 -32.60 -10.14 -0.13
CA LEU A 367 -33.45 -9.13 -0.77
C LEU A 367 -32.76 -8.53 -2.03
N PHE A 368 -31.46 -8.21 -1.91
CA PHE A 368 -30.70 -7.70 -3.05
C PHE A 368 -30.68 -8.68 -4.21
N ARG A 369 -30.41 -9.96 -3.97
CA ARG A 369 -30.39 -11.00 -5.01
C ARG A 369 -31.76 -11.15 -5.68
N GLN A 370 -32.84 -11.17 -4.88
CA GLN A 370 -34.21 -11.24 -5.40
C GLN A 370 -34.50 -10.05 -6.31
N HIS A 371 -34.17 -8.84 -5.87
CA HIS A 371 -34.39 -7.63 -6.67
C HIS A 371 -33.56 -7.62 -7.95
N LEU A 372 -32.27 -7.97 -7.87
CA LEU A 372 -31.40 -8.02 -9.06
C LEU A 372 -31.89 -9.06 -10.08
N SER A 373 -32.29 -10.26 -9.63
CA SER A 373 -32.84 -11.30 -10.49
C SER A 373 -34.15 -10.83 -11.13
N ALA A 374 -35.09 -10.31 -10.36
CA ALA A 374 -36.39 -9.83 -10.84
C ALA A 374 -36.22 -8.70 -11.86
N LEU A 375 -35.35 -7.72 -11.60
CA LEU A 375 -35.06 -6.62 -12.52
C LEU A 375 -34.48 -7.13 -13.85
N LEU A 376 -33.54 -8.05 -13.81
CA LEU A 376 -32.94 -8.63 -15.02
C LEU A 376 -33.93 -9.47 -15.85
N GLN A 377 -35.01 -9.92 -15.20
CA GLN A 377 -36.16 -10.59 -15.86
C GLN A 377 -37.26 -9.61 -16.30
N GLY A 378 -37.04 -8.30 -16.19
CA GLY A 378 -38.02 -7.26 -16.55
C GLY A 378 -39.19 -7.13 -15.58
N GLN A 379 -39.07 -7.63 -14.37
CA GLN A 379 -40.09 -7.54 -13.33
C GLN A 379 -39.94 -6.23 -12.54
N ARG A 380 -41.07 -5.71 -12.04
CA ARG A 380 -41.09 -4.54 -11.17
C ARG A 380 -40.71 -4.92 -9.74
N VAL A 381 -39.83 -4.14 -9.14
CA VAL A 381 -39.44 -4.28 -7.73
C VAL A 381 -39.63 -2.98 -6.96
N GLN A 382 -39.81 -3.07 -5.65
CA GLN A 382 -39.85 -1.93 -4.77
C GLN A 382 -38.51 -1.76 -4.09
N LEU A 383 -37.79 -0.65 -4.41
CA LEU A 383 -36.46 -0.42 -3.88
C LEU A 383 -36.50 0.03 -2.41
N PRO A 384 -35.70 -0.57 -1.54
CA PRO A 384 -35.54 -0.10 -0.17
C PRO A 384 -34.75 1.21 -0.15
N ARG A 385 -34.77 1.88 0.99
CA ARG A 385 -33.87 2.99 1.31
C ARG A 385 -33.43 2.87 2.77
N PHE A 386 -32.15 3.04 3.01
CA PHE A 386 -31.60 3.06 4.36
C PHE A 386 -31.38 4.49 4.86
N ASP A 387 -31.90 4.78 6.04
CA ASP A 387 -31.67 6.05 6.72
C ASP A 387 -30.54 5.88 7.76
N PHE A 388 -29.38 6.48 7.46
CA PHE A 388 -28.18 6.42 8.30
C PHE A 388 -28.35 7.13 9.66
N LEU A 389 -29.26 8.11 9.76
CA LEU A 389 -29.53 8.84 11.00
C LEU A 389 -30.28 7.95 12.00
N THR A 390 -31.36 7.33 11.53
CA THR A 390 -32.17 6.43 12.37
C THR A 390 -31.60 5.03 12.46
N GLY A 391 -30.73 4.64 11.52
CA GLY A 391 -30.19 3.29 11.40
C GLY A 391 -31.21 2.25 10.98
N ARG A 392 -32.25 2.67 10.23
CA ARG A 392 -33.37 1.80 9.82
C ARG A 392 -33.62 1.87 8.34
N ARG A 393 -34.07 0.77 7.78
CA ARG A 393 -34.56 0.70 6.42
C ARG A 393 -35.99 1.25 6.37
N THR A 394 -36.25 2.10 5.40
CA THR A 394 -37.54 2.71 5.15
C THR A 394 -38.06 2.31 3.78
N ASP A 395 -39.37 2.16 3.70
CA ASP A 395 -40.05 1.96 2.43
C ASP A 395 -40.40 3.33 1.83
N THR A 396 -39.82 3.64 0.67
CA THR A 396 -40.07 4.91 -0.03
C THR A 396 -41.24 4.83 -1.00
N GLY A 397 -41.79 3.64 -1.22
CA GLY A 397 -42.77 3.38 -2.29
C GLY A 397 -42.18 3.50 -3.70
N LYS A 398 -40.87 3.73 -3.84
CA LYS A 398 -40.23 3.84 -5.14
C LYS A 398 -40.12 2.47 -5.79
N THR A 399 -40.84 2.31 -6.91
CA THR A 399 -40.76 1.12 -7.74
C THR A 399 -39.82 1.34 -8.93
N LEU A 400 -39.14 0.26 -9.33
CA LEU A 400 -38.26 0.21 -10.48
C LEU A 400 -38.67 -0.96 -11.38
N GLU A 401 -38.75 -0.70 -12.66
CA GLU A 401 -38.91 -1.68 -13.73
C GLU A 401 -37.93 -1.31 -14.84
N LEU A 402 -37.28 -2.28 -15.45
CA LEU A 402 -36.30 -2.01 -16.50
C LEU A 402 -36.94 -2.18 -17.88
N ASP A 403 -36.62 -1.27 -18.79
CA ASP A 403 -36.86 -1.47 -20.23
C ASP A 403 -35.69 -2.16 -20.93
N GLY A 404 -35.82 -2.47 -22.23
CA GLY A 404 -34.85 -3.26 -23.00
C GLY A 404 -33.44 -2.64 -23.09
N ASP A 405 -33.35 -1.30 -22.95
CA ASP A 405 -32.06 -0.58 -23.06
C ASP A 405 -31.46 -0.20 -21.71
N ALA A 406 -32.09 -0.65 -20.64
CA ALA A 406 -31.61 -0.36 -19.30
C ALA A 406 -30.36 -1.18 -18.94
N ILE A 407 -29.41 -0.54 -18.25
CA ILE A 407 -28.23 -1.17 -17.63
C ILE A 407 -28.18 -0.74 -16.17
N ILE A 408 -28.21 -1.71 -15.27
CA ILE A 408 -28.10 -1.46 -13.83
C ILE A 408 -26.64 -1.19 -13.47
N ILE A 409 -26.38 -0.15 -12.69
CA ILE A 409 -25.07 0.10 -12.04
C ILE A 409 -25.29 0.01 -10.54
N VAL A 410 -24.79 -1.06 -9.93
CA VAL A 410 -24.83 -1.28 -8.48
C VAL A 410 -23.49 -0.85 -7.89
N GLU A 411 -23.51 0.08 -6.95
CA GLU A 411 -22.29 0.51 -6.27
C GLU A 411 -22.36 0.25 -4.77
N GLY A 412 -21.22 -0.12 -4.18
CA GLY A 412 -21.08 -0.31 -2.73
C GLY A 412 -19.80 -1.04 -2.36
N LEU A 413 -19.47 -1.02 -1.07
CA LEU A 413 -18.27 -1.67 -0.54
C LEU A 413 -18.16 -3.14 -0.97
N HIS A 414 -19.27 -3.85 -0.93
CA HIS A 414 -19.38 -5.28 -1.20
C HIS A 414 -19.73 -5.63 -2.65
N GLY A 415 -19.76 -4.68 -3.58
CA GLY A 415 -20.26 -4.90 -4.95
C GLY A 415 -19.68 -6.12 -5.67
N LEU A 416 -18.47 -6.57 -5.33
CA LEU A 416 -17.85 -7.77 -5.92
C LEU A 416 -17.99 -9.04 -5.06
N ASN A 417 -18.67 -8.98 -3.92
CA ASN A 417 -18.83 -10.16 -3.07
C ASN A 417 -19.69 -11.23 -3.78
N PRO A 418 -19.20 -12.47 -3.94
CA PRO A 418 -19.93 -13.53 -4.63
C PRO A 418 -21.33 -13.83 -4.04
N VAL A 419 -21.54 -13.56 -2.77
CA VAL A 419 -22.84 -13.74 -2.09
C VAL A 419 -23.95 -12.87 -2.70
N LEU A 420 -23.60 -11.75 -3.32
CA LEU A 420 -24.57 -10.87 -3.98
C LEU A 420 -25.05 -11.37 -5.35
N LEU A 421 -24.43 -12.41 -5.89
CA LEU A 421 -24.75 -12.91 -7.21
C LEU A 421 -25.95 -13.87 -7.17
N PRO A 422 -27.04 -13.58 -7.89
CA PRO A 422 -28.12 -14.53 -8.07
C PRO A 422 -27.60 -15.78 -8.81
N LYS A 423 -28.11 -16.97 -8.42
CA LYS A 423 -27.70 -18.24 -9.03
C LYS A 423 -28.31 -18.48 -10.39
N ASP A 424 -29.41 -17.83 -10.67
CA ASP A 424 -30.26 -17.93 -11.87
C ASP A 424 -29.88 -16.91 -12.96
N VAL A 425 -28.90 -16.02 -12.69
CA VAL A 425 -28.41 -15.02 -13.64
C VAL A 425 -27.12 -15.49 -14.31
N GLU A 426 -27.09 -15.42 -15.61
CA GLU A 426 -25.92 -15.79 -16.41
C GLU A 426 -24.76 -14.84 -16.16
N LYS A 427 -23.57 -15.39 -15.96
CA LYS A 427 -22.37 -14.63 -15.53
C LYS A 427 -21.95 -13.56 -16.56
N HIS A 428 -22.21 -13.75 -17.85
CA HIS A 428 -21.86 -12.77 -18.88
C HIS A 428 -22.70 -11.49 -18.78
N LEU A 429 -23.93 -11.58 -18.26
CA LEU A 429 -24.79 -10.42 -18.04
C LEU A 429 -24.31 -9.48 -16.95
N ILE A 430 -23.28 -9.91 -16.17
CA ILE A 430 -22.74 -9.13 -15.04
C ILE A 430 -21.31 -8.67 -15.33
N PHE A 431 -21.13 -7.38 -15.46
CA PHE A 431 -19.81 -6.76 -15.55
C PHE A 431 -19.32 -6.38 -14.14
N ARG A 432 -18.07 -6.73 -13.82
CA ARG A 432 -17.48 -6.47 -12.50
C ARG A 432 -16.41 -5.38 -12.60
N MET A 433 -16.53 -4.37 -11.78
CA MET A 433 -15.62 -3.23 -11.74
C MET A 433 -15.16 -2.96 -10.31
N TYR A 434 -13.88 -2.73 -10.14
CA TYR A 434 -13.30 -2.32 -8.84
C TYR A 434 -12.67 -0.94 -9.00
N VAL A 435 -12.96 -0.05 -8.04
CA VAL A 435 -12.41 1.30 -7.98
C VAL A 435 -11.57 1.44 -6.73
N SER A 436 -10.34 1.86 -6.90
CA SER A 436 -9.42 2.18 -5.81
C SER A 436 -8.73 3.51 -6.09
N ALA A 437 -8.54 4.31 -5.05
CA ALA A 437 -7.73 5.51 -5.13
C ALA A 437 -6.25 5.10 -5.15
N LEU A 438 -5.74 4.70 -6.32
CA LEU A 438 -4.32 4.48 -6.50
C LEU A 438 -3.63 5.83 -6.60
N LEU A 439 -2.66 6.08 -5.72
CA LEU A 439 -1.76 7.20 -5.87
C LEU A 439 -0.53 6.71 -6.65
N PRO A 440 -0.42 7.04 -7.94
CA PRO A 440 0.70 6.57 -8.77
C PRO A 440 1.99 7.36 -8.51
N LEU A 441 1.90 8.49 -7.79
CA LEU A 441 3.02 9.37 -7.51
C LEU A 441 3.92 8.77 -6.44
N ASN A 442 5.20 8.63 -6.74
CA ASN A 442 6.22 8.26 -5.77
C ASN A 442 6.89 9.52 -5.19
N LEU A 443 7.47 9.41 -3.99
CA LEU A 443 8.38 10.46 -3.50
C LEU A 443 9.63 10.52 -4.38
N ASP A 444 10.23 9.37 -4.61
CA ASP A 444 11.34 9.08 -5.50
C ASP A 444 11.29 7.61 -5.93
N ASN A 445 12.26 7.10 -6.68
CA ASN A 445 12.27 5.73 -7.18
C ASN A 445 12.29 4.67 -6.06
N HIS A 446 12.85 4.98 -4.91
CA HIS A 446 12.97 4.05 -3.78
C HIS A 446 11.87 4.23 -2.71
N ASN A 447 11.17 5.37 -2.71
CA ASN A 447 10.19 5.72 -1.69
C ASN A 447 8.83 6.01 -2.32
N ARG A 448 7.86 5.16 -2.01
CA ARG A 448 6.48 5.34 -2.43
C ARG A 448 5.67 6.07 -1.37
N ILE A 449 4.68 6.87 -1.81
CA ILE A 449 3.65 7.40 -0.91
C ILE A 449 2.68 6.25 -0.60
N PRO A 450 2.53 5.84 0.67
CA PRO A 450 1.57 4.81 1.03
C PRO A 450 0.14 5.31 0.78
N THR A 451 -0.69 4.46 0.18
CA THR A 451 -2.13 4.68 -0.06
C THR A 451 -2.96 3.97 0.98
#